data_103359ded4286983e815d51aad045084
#
_entry.id   103359ded4286983e815d51aad045084
#
_cell.length_a   1.000
_cell.length_b   1.000
_cell.length_c   1.000
_cell.angle_alpha   90.00
_cell.angle_beta   90.00
_cell.angle_gamma   90.00
#
_symmetry.space_group_name_H-M   'P 1'
#
loop_
_entity.id
_entity.type
_entity.pdbx_description
1 polymer ?
#
loop_
_entity_poly.entity_id
_entity_poly.type
_entity_poly.pdbx_seq_one_letter_code
_entity_poly.pdbx_strand_id
1 'polypeptide(L)'
;MKIHLGRFADSGTKAALKTLIGQFFPGSKAEFRESSVIVSDFRPETAADFVPAAEALPGISWVQMSLSEECPLAVSAKKKSHIFDFSKGRIFIAGPCSVDTEENYLSCAKALKEAGADALRAALFKPRSSPYAFQGIGLAGADIIKKAKEITGLPLVTEVTDTRQIEKLVGLTDILQIGARNMRAYELLKEAGRSGMPVLIKRSAHATLREWLLSAEYLLKYGSSEIILCERGDGIGSEFPVNLDMIRAALKNTELPVFADPCHSAEGASAATDAAVNALAFGADGLLIEAEINPHKAKTDGRHTMTVQSLAALIKDKK
;
A
#
# COMPACT_ATOMS: atom_id res chain seq x y z
N MET A 1 -23.47 -8.90 5.04
CA MET A 1 -23.08 -9.35 6.41
C MET A 1 -23.75 -10.67 6.72
N LYS A 2 -23.04 -11.59 7.34
CA LYS A 2 -23.59 -12.89 7.76
C LYS A 2 -23.40 -13.05 9.27
N ILE A 3 -24.47 -13.24 10.00
CA ILE A 3 -24.47 -13.43 11.45
C ILE A 3 -24.66 -14.93 11.70
N HIS A 4 -23.69 -15.56 12.33
CA HIS A 4 -23.72 -16.98 12.65
C HIS A 4 -24.41 -17.23 13.98
N LEU A 5 -25.47 -18.05 13.94
CA LEU A 5 -26.22 -18.48 15.13
C LEU A 5 -25.51 -19.65 15.79
N GLY A 6 -25.32 -19.56 17.10
CA GLY A 6 -24.78 -20.64 17.91
C GLY A 6 -25.86 -21.68 18.24
N ARG A 7 -25.44 -22.82 18.81
CA ARG A 7 -26.34 -23.93 19.17
C ARG A 7 -27.44 -23.58 20.17
N PHE A 8 -27.28 -22.48 20.89
CA PHE A 8 -28.26 -22.00 21.90
C PHE A 8 -29.13 -20.84 21.38
N ALA A 9 -29.05 -20.52 20.08
CA ALA A 9 -29.92 -19.51 19.50
C ALA A 9 -31.36 -20.02 19.43
N ASP A 10 -32.25 -19.29 20.04
CA ASP A 10 -33.68 -19.56 20.09
C ASP A 10 -34.51 -18.50 19.38
N SER A 11 -35.83 -18.56 19.52
CA SER A 11 -36.76 -17.56 18.97
C SER A 11 -36.57 -16.19 19.61
N GLY A 12 -36.16 -16.12 20.89
CA GLY A 12 -35.87 -14.87 21.59
C GLY A 12 -34.60 -14.21 21.03
N THR A 13 -33.52 -14.99 20.77
CA THR A 13 -32.31 -14.52 20.09
C THR A 13 -32.66 -13.91 18.72
N LYS A 14 -33.45 -14.61 17.91
CA LYS A 14 -33.85 -14.13 16.58
C LYS A 14 -34.71 -12.86 16.65
N ALA A 15 -35.62 -12.74 17.63
CA ALA A 15 -36.40 -11.55 17.85
C ALA A 15 -35.56 -10.35 18.27
N ALA A 16 -34.65 -10.55 19.24
CA ALA A 16 -33.71 -9.51 19.69
C ALA A 16 -32.82 -9.03 18.54
N LEU A 17 -32.26 -9.98 17.76
CA LEU A 17 -31.44 -9.66 16.61
C LEU A 17 -32.23 -8.88 15.53
N LYS A 18 -33.50 -9.25 15.26
CA LYS A 18 -34.36 -8.52 14.33
C LYS A 18 -34.59 -7.08 14.78
N THR A 19 -34.78 -6.86 16.07
CA THR A 19 -34.95 -5.52 16.64
C THR A 19 -33.66 -4.72 16.48
N LEU A 20 -32.52 -5.32 16.80
CA LEU A 20 -31.20 -4.68 16.67
C LEU A 20 -30.91 -4.29 15.23
N ILE A 21 -31.14 -5.21 14.26
CA ILE A 21 -31.00 -4.91 12.82
C ILE A 21 -31.88 -3.72 12.42
N GLY A 22 -33.12 -3.67 12.86
CA GLY A 22 -34.03 -2.56 12.56
C GLY A 22 -33.56 -1.23 13.13
N GLN A 23 -32.91 -1.24 14.31
CA GLN A 23 -32.36 -0.03 14.93
C GLN A 23 -31.12 0.50 14.18
N PHE A 24 -30.17 -0.37 13.84
CA PHE A 24 -28.93 0.03 13.21
C PHE A 24 -29.03 0.19 11.70
N PHE A 25 -29.87 -0.61 11.05
CA PHE A 25 -30.00 -0.69 9.59
C PHE A 25 -31.46 -0.54 9.14
N PRO A 26 -32.08 0.61 9.39
CA PRO A 26 -33.50 0.82 8.96
C PRO A 26 -33.60 0.69 7.44
N GLY A 27 -34.49 -0.19 6.98
CA GLY A 27 -34.72 -0.48 5.57
C GLY A 27 -33.81 -1.57 4.97
N SER A 28 -32.90 -2.15 5.74
CA SER A 28 -32.12 -3.30 5.30
C SER A 28 -32.98 -4.56 5.16
N LYS A 29 -32.48 -5.52 4.37
CA LYS A 29 -33.11 -6.85 4.26
C LYS A 29 -32.40 -7.83 5.17
N ALA A 30 -33.17 -8.59 5.94
CA ALA A 30 -32.65 -9.64 6.81
C ALA A 30 -33.33 -10.98 6.48
N GLU A 31 -32.55 -11.94 6.02
CA GLU A 31 -32.99 -13.31 5.75
C GLU A 31 -32.53 -14.22 6.89
N PHE A 32 -33.53 -14.72 7.63
CA PHE A 32 -33.33 -15.64 8.76
C PHE A 32 -33.29 -17.08 8.27
N ARG A 33 -32.15 -17.73 8.43
CA ARG A 33 -31.92 -19.15 8.12
C ARG A 33 -31.82 -19.95 9.43
N GLU A 34 -31.65 -21.26 9.32
CA GLU A 34 -31.55 -22.15 10.48
C GLU A 34 -30.33 -21.79 11.36
N SER A 35 -29.14 -21.67 10.76
CA SER A 35 -27.87 -21.44 11.44
C SER A 35 -27.24 -20.07 11.22
N SER A 36 -27.93 -19.17 10.54
CA SER A 36 -27.40 -17.83 10.25
C SER A 36 -28.49 -16.82 9.88
N VAL A 37 -28.15 -15.55 9.97
CA VAL A 37 -28.95 -14.44 9.42
C VAL A 37 -28.11 -13.69 8.42
N ILE A 38 -28.63 -13.45 7.22
CA ILE A 38 -27.98 -12.65 6.18
C ILE A 38 -28.60 -11.27 6.19
N VAL A 39 -27.77 -10.24 6.38
CA VAL A 39 -28.20 -8.83 6.30
C VAL A 39 -27.58 -8.20 5.07
N SER A 40 -28.40 -7.59 4.21
CA SER A 40 -28.01 -6.85 3.02
C SER A 40 -28.59 -5.44 3.02
N ASP A 41 -28.09 -4.60 2.10
CA ASP A 41 -28.54 -3.22 1.93
C ASP A 41 -28.34 -2.35 3.20
N PHE A 42 -27.19 -2.50 3.87
CA PHE A 42 -26.80 -1.70 5.04
C PHE A 42 -25.62 -0.79 4.74
N ARG A 43 -25.44 0.23 5.58
CA ARG A 43 -24.29 1.15 5.46
C ARG A 43 -23.11 0.63 6.28
N PRO A 44 -21.89 0.49 5.68
CA PRO A 44 -20.71 -0.01 6.40
C PRO A 44 -20.37 0.78 7.67
N GLU A 45 -20.61 2.09 7.67
CA GLU A 45 -20.31 2.97 8.81
C GLU A 45 -21.04 2.56 10.09
N THR A 46 -22.24 2.05 9.97
CA THR A 46 -23.04 1.62 11.12
C THR A 46 -22.73 0.20 11.57
N ALA A 47 -22.00 -0.57 10.75
CA ALA A 47 -21.62 -1.95 11.10
C ALA A 47 -20.59 -2.01 12.25
N ALA A 48 -19.76 -0.99 12.39
CA ALA A 48 -18.76 -0.94 13.45
C ALA A 48 -19.38 -0.98 14.87
N ASP A 49 -20.52 -0.34 15.06
CA ASP A 49 -21.25 -0.34 16.34
C ASP A 49 -22.22 -1.52 16.42
N PHE A 50 -22.78 -1.95 15.30
CA PHE A 50 -23.69 -3.09 15.25
C PHE A 50 -23.02 -4.41 15.59
N VAL A 51 -21.82 -4.69 15.04
CA VAL A 51 -21.15 -5.99 15.20
C VAL A 51 -20.94 -6.36 16.68
N PRO A 52 -20.32 -5.50 17.52
CA PRO A 52 -20.19 -5.80 18.95
C PRO A 52 -21.54 -5.98 19.66
N ALA A 53 -22.54 -5.16 19.32
CA ALA A 53 -23.87 -5.25 19.90
C ALA A 53 -24.58 -6.57 19.52
N ALA A 54 -24.42 -7.03 18.27
CA ALA A 54 -24.97 -8.30 17.83
C ALA A 54 -24.27 -9.50 18.49
N GLU A 55 -22.94 -9.48 18.56
CA GLU A 55 -22.15 -10.55 19.20
C GLU A 55 -22.36 -10.66 20.71
N ALA A 56 -22.82 -9.57 21.34
CA ALA A 56 -23.20 -9.58 22.76
C ALA A 56 -24.56 -10.27 23.01
N LEU A 57 -25.37 -10.52 21.99
CA LEU A 57 -26.65 -11.22 22.15
C LEU A 57 -26.45 -12.71 22.47
N PRO A 58 -27.14 -13.26 23.47
CA PRO A 58 -27.10 -14.70 23.74
C PRO A 58 -27.47 -15.51 22.49
N GLY A 59 -26.68 -16.53 22.18
CA GLY A 59 -26.93 -17.39 21.02
C GLY A 59 -26.35 -16.90 19.70
N ILE A 60 -25.69 -15.74 19.66
CA ILE A 60 -24.86 -15.34 18.49
C ILE A 60 -23.43 -15.89 18.69
N SER A 61 -22.91 -16.55 17.65
CA SER A 61 -21.53 -17.07 17.70
C SER A 61 -20.53 -16.01 17.24
N TRP A 62 -20.77 -15.38 16.10
CA TRP A 62 -19.92 -14.34 15.53
C TRP A 62 -20.59 -13.69 14.31
N VAL A 63 -20.08 -12.54 13.91
CA VAL A 63 -20.52 -11.80 12.73
C VAL A 63 -19.42 -11.78 11.68
N GLN A 64 -19.77 -12.14 10.44
CA GLN A 64 -18.88 -12.18 9.30
C GLN A 64 -19.25 -11.06 8.31
N MET A 65 -18.24 -10.28 7.94
CA MET A 65 -18.34 -9.31 6.84
C MET A 65 -17.43 -9.74 5.70
N SER A 66 -17.84 -9.44 4.46
CA SER A 66 -17.00 -9.59 3.27
C SER A 66 -16.04 -8.39 3.15
N LEU A 67 -14.99 -8.53 2.35
CA LEU A 67 -14.08 -7.41 2.09
C LEU A 67 -14.81 -6.20 1.47
N SER A 68 -15.79 -6.43 0.59
CA SER A 68 -16.56 -5.35 -0.01
C SER A 68 -17.48 -4.62 0.98
N GLU A 69 -17.83 -5.26 2.09
CA GLU A 69 -18.62 -4.63 3.16
C GLU A 69 -17.73 -3.90 4.17
N GLU A 70 -16.50 -4.37 4.38
CA GLU A 70 -15.53 -3.75 5.29
C GLU A 70 -14.69 -2.64 4.62
N CYS A 71 -14.37 -2.80 3.33
CA CYS A 71 -13.51 -1.92 2.55
C CYS A 71 -14.20 -1.51 1.24
N PRO A 72 -15.40 -0.89 1.29
CA PRO A 72 -16.20 -0.62 0.09
C PRO A 72 -15.49 0.29 -0.91
N LEU A 73 -14.76 1.29 -0.47
CA LEU A 73 -14.02 2.21 -1.35
C LEU A 73 -12.84 1.52 -2.01
N ALA A 74 -12.05 0.78 -1.24
CA ALA A 74 -10.86 0.09 -1.76
C ALA A 74 -11.25 -1.05 -2.73
N VAL A 75 -12.34 -1.79 -2.45
CA VAL A 75 -12.81 -2.89 -3.31
C VAL A 75 -13.49 -2.37 -4.58
N SER A 76 -14.24 -1.25 -4.51
CA SER A 76 -14.92 -0.66 -5.67
C SER A 76 -14.08 0.32 -6.46
N ALA A 77 -12.88 0.65 -5.98
CA ALA A 77 -11.96 1.55 -6.67
C ALA A 77 -11.62 1.04 -8.07
N LYS A 78 -11.38 1.99 -8.99
CA LYS A 78 -10.98 1.67 -10.36
C LYS A 78 -9.50 1.93 -10.57
N LYS A 79 -8.85 1.10 -11.39
CA LYS A 79 -7.46 1.29 -11.81
C LYS A 79 -7.36 2.52 -12.70
N LYS A 80 -7.02 3.64 -12.09
CA LYS A 80 -6.81 4.92 -12.78
C LYS A 80 -5.69 5.69 -12.10
N SER A 81 -4.96 6.47 -12.87
CA SER A 81 -3.98 7.41 -12.37
C SER A 81 -3.88 8.60 -13.32
N HIS A 82 -3.72 9.79 -12.76
CA HIS A 82 -3.35 10.97 -13.54
C HIS A 82 -1.83 11.09 -13.71
N ILE A 83 -1.07 10.22 -13.03
CA ILE A 83 0.41 10.19 -13.09
C ILE A 83 0.87 9.10 -14.06
N PHE A 84 0.25 7.90 -14.00
CA PHE A 84 0.66 6.73 -14.76
C PHE A 84 -0.41 6.26 -15.74
N ASP A 85 0.02 5.91 -16.93
CA ASP A 85 -0.83 5.27 -17.94
C ASP A 85 -0.60 3.75 -17.95
N PHE A 86 -1.40 3.03 -17.16
CA PHE A 86 -1.33 1.57 -17.04
C PHE A 86 -1.67 0.80 -18.34
N SER A 87 -2.22 1.49 -19.35
CA SER A 87 -2.51 0.86 -20.65
C SER A 87 -1.25 0.68 -21.49
N LYS A 88 -0.19 1.43 -21.22
CA LYS A 88 1.09 1.39 -21.94
C LYS A 88 2.05 0.31 -21.47
N GLY A 89 1.75 -0.37 -20.37
CA GLY A 89 2.60 -1.44 -19.84
C GLY A 89 2.81 -1.35 -18.35
N ARG A 90 3.89 -1.96 -17.88
CA ARG A 90 4.27 -1.98 -16.46
C ARG A 90 4.96 -0.68 -16.07
N ILE A 91 4.75 -0.24 -14.84
CA ILE A 91 5.33 1.01 -14.31
C ILE A 91 6.55 0.68 -13.44
N PHE A 92 7.64 1.41 -13.65
CA PHE A 92 8.88 1.25 -12.89
C PHE A 92 9.20 2.53 -12.13
N ILE A 93 9.00 2.51 -10.81
CA ILE A 93 9.42 3.57 -9.90
C ILE A 93 10.79 3.17 -9.38
N ALA A 94 11.82 3.95 -9.65
CA ALA A 94 13.19 3.59 -9.30
C ALA A 94 13.99 4.74 -8.67
N GLY A 95 14.98 4.40 -7.86
CA GLY A 95 15.88 5.35 -7.23
C GLY A 95 16.61 4.78 -6.03
N PRO A 96 17.52 5.54 -5.43
CA PRO A 96 18.19 5.15 -4.20
C PRO A 96 17.21 4.87 -3.05
N CYS A 97 17.65 4.10 -2.08
CA CYS A 97 16.89 3.89 -0.86
C CYS A 97 16.60 5.20 -0.12
N SER A 98 17.56 6.14 -0.16
CA SER A 98 17.44 7.50 0.41
C SER A 98 18.27 8.49 -0.39
N VAL A 99 17.85 9.76 -0.38
CA VAL A 99 18.69 10.86 -0.87
C VAL A 99 19.83 11.09 0.12
N ASP A 100 21.07 11.14 -0.38
CA ASP A 100 22.28 11.32 0.44
C ASP A 100 23.03 12.62 0.15
N THR A 101 23.42 12.85 -1.10
CA THR A 101 24.06 14.07 -1.58
C THR A 101 23.44 14.54 -2.88
N GLU A 102 23.56 15.82 -3.20
CA GLU A 102 23.05 16.39 -4.44
C GLU A 102 23.68 15.73 -5.66
N GLU A 103 25.00 15.63 -5.69
CA GLU A 103 25.77 15.07 -6.81
C GLU A 103 25.34 13.63 -7.12
N ASN A 104 25.32 12.77 -6.10
CA ASN A 104 24.95 11.36 -6.26
C ASN A 104 23.51 11.22 -6.75
N TYR A 105 22.57 11.93 -6.09
CA TYR A 105 21.18 11.77 -6.42
C TYR A 105 20.82 12.30 -7.81
N LEU A 106 21.34 13.48 -8.22
CA LEU A 106 21.07 14.04 -9.54
C LEU A 106 21.70 13.21 -10.66
N SER A 107 22.91 12.69 -10.46
CA SER A 107 23.53 11.78 -11.40
C SER A 107 22.74 10.48 -11.56
N CYS A 108 22.28 9.91 -10.45
CA CYS A 108 21.45 8.72 -10.44
C CYS A 108 20.09 8.98 -11.14
N ALA A 109 19.43 10.09 -10.84
CA ALA A 109 18.13 10.45 -11.44
C ALA A 109 18.22 10.54 -12.98
N LYS A 110 19.27 11.15 -13.52
CA LYS A 110 19.51 11.19 -14.97
C LYS A 110 19.66 9.79 -15.57
N ALA A 111 20.52 8.97 -14.95
CA ALA A 111 20.76 7.60 -15.41
C ALA A 111 19.51 6.72 -15.34
N LEU A 112 18.64 6.90 -14.33
CA LEU A 112 17.37 6.21 -14.19
C LEU A 112 16.37 6.62 -15.27
N LYS A 113 16.31 7.91 -15.63
CA LYS A 113 15.49 8.38 -16.76
C LYS A 113 15.95 7.73 -18.07
N GLU A 114 17.26 7.72 -18.33
CA GLU A 114 17.86 7.08 -19.51
C GLU A 114 17.60 5.58 -19.54
N ALA A 115 17.57 4.93 -18.38
CA ALA A 115 17.22 3.52 -18.23
C ALA A 115 15.72 3.22 -18.48
N GLY A 116 14.87 4.25 -18.57
CA GLY A 116 13.44 4.11 -18.88
C GLY A 116 12.53 4.00 -17.66
N ALA A 117 12.97 4.43 -16.47
CA ALA A 117 12.11 4.55 -15.30
C ALA A 117 10.93 5.52 -15.57
N ASP A 118 9.76 5.22 -15.02
CA ASP A 118 8.54 6.02 -15.17
C ASP A 118 8.38 7.05 -14.05
N ALA A 119 9.02 6.83 -12.90
CA ALA A 119 9.07 7.77 -11.79
C ALA A 119 10.35 7.57 -10.96
N LEU A 120 10.73 8.62 -10.22
CA LEU A 120 11.82 8.56 -9.25
C LEU A 120 11.31 8.28 -7.85
N ARG A 121 12.02 7.46 -7.08
CA ARG A 121 11.87 7.43 -5.62
C ARG A 121 12.94 8.29 -4.97
N ALA A 122 12.56 9.05 -3.94
CA ALA A 122 13.43 10.02 -3.28
C ALA A 122 13.09 10.15 -1.80
N ALA A 123 13.46 9.16 -0.99
CA ALA A 123 13.19 9.23 0.44
C ALA A 123 14.10 10.26 1.12
N LEU A 124 13.49 11.32 1.65
CA LEU A 124 14.17 12.34 2.46
C LEU A 124 14.25 11.93 3.93
N PHE A 125 13.27 11.17 4.40
CA PHE A 125 13.18 10.64 5.75
C PHE A 125 13.28 9.11 5.70
N LYS A 126 14.03 8.51 6.62
CA LYS A 126 14.20 7.05 6.70
C LYS A 126 13.91 6.56 8.10
N PRO A 127 12.82 5.82 8.32
CA PRO A 127 12.59 5.14 9.59
C PRO A 127 13.60 4.02 9.76
N ARG A 128 14.36 4.03 10.87
CA ARG A 128 15.38 3.04 11.17
C ARG A 128 15.12 2.40 12.53
N SER A 129 15.42 1.11 12.62
CA SER A 129 15.32 0.39 13.91
C SER A 129 16.41 0.86 14.90
N SER A 130 17.57 1.26 14.40
CA SER A 130 18.64 1.82 15.22
C SER A 130 18.62 3.35 15.15
N PRO A 131 18.64 4.06 16.30
CA PRO A 131 18.73 5.52 16.33
C PRO A 131 20.09 6.05 15.84
N TYR A 132 21.10 5.21 15.75
CA TYR A 132 22.44 5.56 15.26
C TYR A 132 22.58 5.39 13.74
N ALA A 133 21.60 4.75 13.07
CA ALA A 133 21.62 4.61 11.62
C ALA A 133 21.24 5.94 10.94
N PHE A 134 21.63 6.10 9.69
CA PHE A 134 21.29 7.28 8.87
C PHE A 134 19.77 7.44 8.75
N GLN A 135 19.23 8.56 9.24
CA GLN A 135 17.79 8.85 9.31
C GLN A 135 17.25 9.58 8.07
N GLY A 136 18.06 9.75 7.02
CA GLY A 136 17.77 10.63 5.90
C GLY A 136 18.28 12.06 6.14
N ILE A 137 18.24 12.88 5.10
CA ILE A 137 18.70 14.29 5.17
C ILE A 137 17.54 15.25 5.50
N GLY A 138 16.33 14.74 5.61
CA GLY A 138 15.14 15.53 5.90
C GLY A 138 14.86 16.58 4.83
N LEU A 139 14.22 17.67 5.25
CA LEU A 139 13.85 18.76 4.35
C LEU A 139 15.05 19.53 3.75
N ALA A 140 16.27 19.33 4.27
CA ALA A 140 17.47 19.88 3.62
C ALA A 140 17.67 19.33 2.19
N GLY A 141 17.06 18.17 1.88
CA GLY A 141 17.05 17.59 0.54
C GLY A 141 15.95 18.10 -0.40
N ALA A 142 15.09 19.02 0.02
CA ALA A 142 13.98 19.50 -0.78
C ALA A 142 14.42 20.07 -2.14
N ASP A 143 15.48 20.87 -2.15
CA ASP A 143 16.00 21.46 -3.39
C ASP A 143 16.64 20.41 -4.30
N ILE A 144 17.22 19.35 -3.74
CA ILE A 144 17.81 18.25 -4.51
C ILE A 144 16.70 17.55 -5.31
N ILE A 145 15.57 17.22 -4.65
CA ILE A 145 14.48 16.51 -5.33
C ILE A 145 13.74 17.40 -6.34
N LYS A 146 13.63 18.71 -6.08
CA LYS A 146 13.12 19.68 -7.07
C LYS A 146 13.98 19.70 -8.33
N LYS A 147 15.30 19.87 -8.17
CA LYS A 147 16.25 19.82 -9.30
C LYS A 147 16.18 18.51 -10.07
N ALA A 148 16.08 17.38 -9.35
CA ALA A 148 15.93 16.06 -10.00
C ALA A 148 14.67 16.00 -10.85
N LYS A 149 13.54 16.52 -10.35
CA LYS A 149 12.27 16.59 -11.09
C LYS A 149 12.39 17.51 -12.32
N GLU A 150 13.02 18.66 -12.19
CA GLU A 150 13.25 19.62 -13.29
C GLU A 150 14.11 18.99 -14.42
N ILE A 151 15.23 18.36 -14.08
CA ILE A 151 16.15 17.81 -15.09
C ILE A 151 15.66 16.51 -15.72
N THR A 152 14.81 15.73 -15.02
CA THR A 152 14.29 14.47 -15.55
C THR A 152 12.89 14.60 -16.13
N GLY A 153 12.07 15.51 -15.62
CA GLY A 153 10.65 15.59 -15.94
C GLY A 153 9.85 14.39 -15.43
N LEU A 154 10.44 13.52 -14.58
CA LEU A 154 9.76 12.35 -14.03
C LEU A 154 8.98 12.71 -12.74
N PRO A 155 7.82 12.06 -12.53
CA PRO A 155 7.13 12.12 -11.25
C PRO A 155 8.01 11.62 -10.11
N LEU A 156 7.73 12.06 -8.90
CA LEU A 156 8.55 11.79 -7.74
C LEU A 156 7.73 11.18 -6.60
N VAL A 157 8.25 10.10 -6.03
CA VAL A 157 7.67 9.39 -4.87
C VAL A 157 8.58 9.59 -3.66
N THR A 158 8.05 10.10 -2.54
CA THR A 158 8.81 10.23 -1.29
C THR A 158 8.09 9.60 -0.11
N GLU A 159 8.86 9.00 0.81
CA GLU A 159 8.31 8.39 2.02
C GLU A 159 7.98 9.47 3.07
N VAL A 160 6.78 9.39 3.63
CA VAL A 160 6.34 10.17 4.78
C VAL A 160 6.24 9.27 6.00
N THR A 161 6.78 9.74 7.14
CA THR A 161 6.87 8.95 8.37
C THR A 161 6.15 9.59 9.56
N ASP A 162 5.73 10.86 9.40
CA ASP A 162 5.10 11.66 10.45
C ASP A 162 4.10 12.64 9.81
N THR A 163 2.98 12.89 10.49
CA THR A 163 1.91 13.79 9.99
C THR A 163 2.42 15.20 9.70
N ARG A 164 3.38 15.72 10.49
CA ARG A 164 3.99 17.04 10.35
C ARG A 164 4.82 17.22 9.08
N GLN A 165 5.13 16.12 8.40
CA GLN A 165 5.90 16.15 7.14
C GLN A 165 5.01 16.37 5.93
N ILE A 166 3.73 15.97 5.98
CA ILE A 166 2.82 15.91 4.83
C ILE A 166 2.68 17.29 4.18
N GLU A 167 2.29 18.31 4.94
CA GLU A 167 2.14 19.68 4.41
C GLU A 167 3.41 20.20 3.72
N LYS A 168 4.59 19.84 4.26
CA LYS A 168 5.89 20.25 3.72
C LYS A 168 6.30 19.50 2.46
N LEU A 169 5.74 18.30 2.24
CA LEU A 169 6.02 17.46 1.08
C LEU A 169 5.02 17.65 -0.05
N VAL A 170 3.80 18.13 0.26
CA VAL A 170 2.83 18.57 -0.75
C VAL A 170 3.47 19.66 -1.61
N GLY A 171 3.41 19.52 -2.94
CA GLY A 171 4.06 20.41 -3.90
C GLY A 171 5.55 20.11 -4.18
N LEU A 172 6.21 19.26 -3.36
CA LEU A 172 7.55 18.76 -3.63
C LEU A 172 7.55 17.39 -4.35
N THR A 173 6.55 16.58 -4.04
CA THR A 173 6.41 15.22 -4.57
C THR A 173 5.07 15.04 -5.29
N ASP A 174 4.96 14.03 -6.11
CA ASP A 174 3.71 13.69 -6.83
C ASP A 174 2.96 12.56 -6.13
N ILE A 175 3.66 11.69 -5.41
CA ILE A 175 3.10 10.55 -4.69
C ILE A 175 3.72 10.49 -3.30
N LEU A 176 2.88 10.38 -2.27
CA LEU A 176 3.33 10.06 -0.91
C LEU A 176 3.49 8.54 -0.76
N GLN A 177 4.60 8.08 -0.20
CA GLN A 177 4.77 6.68 0.16
C GLN A 177 4.54 6.49 1.66
N ILE A 178 3.65 5.57 2.02
CA ILE A 178 3.52 5.04 3.39
C ILE A 178 4.33 3.75 3.47
N GLY A 179 5.40 3.78 4.25
CA GLY A 179 6.24 2.61 4.47
C GLY A 179 5.53 1.49 5.24
N ALA A 180 5.98 0.25 5.08
CA ALA A 180 5.36 -0.93 5.69
C ALA A 180 5.23 -0.84 7.23
N ARG A 181 6.18 -0.20 7.91
CA ARG A 181 6.13 0.03 9.35
C ARG A 181 4.97 0.94 9.77
N ASN A 182 4.55 1.84 8.88
CA ASN A 182 3.51 2.84 9.10
C ASN A 182 2.16 2.46 8.49
N MET A 183 2.00 1.25 7.94
CA MET A 183 0.75 0.81 7.33
C MET A 183 -0.46 0.93 8.28
N ARG A 184 -0.25 0.77 9.59
CA ARG A 184 -1.27 0.89 10.64
C ARG A 184 -1.15 2.18 11.47
N ALA A 185 -0.37 3.17 11.01
CA ALA A 185 -0.29 4.49 11.65
C ALA A 185 -1.51 5.34 11.23
N TYR A 186 -2.67 5.05 11.81
CA TYR A 186 -3.96 5.55 11.34
C TYR A 186 -4.04 7.07 11.26
N GLU A 187 -3.43 7.82 12.18
CA GLU A 187 -3.40 9.28 12.11
C GLU A 187 -2.57 9.77 10.91
N LEU A 188 -1.47 9.06 10.58
CA LEU A 188 -0.69 9.35 9.39
C LEU A 188 -1.50 9.04 8.11
N LEU A 189 -2.26 7.93 8.08
CA LEU A 189 -3.13 7.59 6.96
C LEU A 189 -4.23 8.63 6.76
N LYS A 190 -4.87 9.08 7.85
CA LYS A 190 -5.89 10.13 7.79
C LYS A 190 -5.34 11.44 7.22
N GLU A 191 -4.18 11.86 7.70
CA GLU A 191 -3.55 13.09 7.25
C GLU A 191 -3.07 13.00 5.80
N ALA A 192 -2.47 11.87 5.41
CA ALA A 192 -2.11 11.60 4.02
C ALA A 192 -3.36 11.61 3.11
N GLY A 193 -4.48 11.04 3.57
CA GLY A 193 -5.75 11.12 2.87
C GLY A 193 -6.24 12.55 2.68
N ARG A 194 -6.25 13.38 3.76
CA ARG A 194 -6.68 14.78 3.72
C ARG A 194 -5.87 15.66 2.77
N SER A 195 -4.61 15.28 2.51
CA SER A 195 -3.79 16.01 1.54
C SER A 195 -4.30 15.90 0.11
N GLY A 196 -5.21 14.96 -0.19
CA GLY A 196 -5.72 14.70 -1.53
C GLY A 196 -4.71 14.08 -2.49
N MET A 197 -3.47 13.86 -2.04
CA MET A 197 -2.38 13.32 -2.86
C MET A 197 -2.59 11.84 -3.19
N PRO A 198 -2.04 11.37 -4.32
CA PRO A 198 -1.82 9.95 -4.56
C PRO A 198 -0.93 9.34 -3.48
N VAL A 199 -1.26 8.12 -3.04
CA VAL A 199 -0.51 7.41 -2.00
C VAL A 199 -0.13 6.00 -2.45
N LEU A 200 1.15 5.67 -2.38
CA LEU A 200 1.65 4.31 -2.45
C LEU A 200 1.77 3.76 -1.03
N ILE A 201 1.00 2.71 -0.71
CA ILE A 201 1.00 2.08 0.61
C ILE A 201 1.64 0.69 0.57
N LYS A 202 2.76 0.53 1.29
CA LYS A 202 3.42 -0.77 1.43
C LYS A 202 2.70 -1.66 2.44
N ARG A 203 2.49 -2.93 2.08
CA ARG A 203 1.98 -3.93 3.02
C ARG A 203 2.97 -4.14 4.16
N SER A 204 2.49 -4.14 5.38
CA SER A 204 3.28 -4.53 6.56
C SER A 204 3.58 -6.04 6.52
N ALA A 205 4.73 -6.45 7.01
CA ALA A 205 5.04 -7.86 7.21
C ALA A 205 3.91 -8.55 8.01
N HIS A 206 3.55 -9.76 7.61
CA HIS A 206 2.46 -10.57 8.20
C HIS A 206 1.05 -9.93 8.17
N ALA A 207 0.89 -8.77 7.52
CA ALA A 207 -0.45 -8.20 7.34
C ALA A 207 -1.27 -9.02 6.35
N THR A 208 -2.51 -9.29 6.72
CA THR A 208 -3.49 -9.93 5.85
C THR A 208 -3.93 -8.98 4.74
N LEU A 209 -4.52 -9.52 3.66
CA LEU A 209 -5.14 -8.72 2.61
C LEU A 209 -6.20 -7.76 3.19
N ARG A 210 -7.02 -8.23 4.13
CA ARG A 210 -8.04 -7.43 4.81
C ARG A 210 -7.45 -6.21 5.49
N GLU A 211 -6.38 -6.37 6.28
CA GLU A 211 -5.73 -5.26 6.98
C GLU A 211 -5.09 -4.26 6.01
N TRP A 212 -4.53 -4.74 4.91
CA TRP A 212 -3.94 -3.89 3.88
C TRP A 212 -5.01 -3.06 3.16
N LEU A 213 -6.14 -3.69 2.77
CA LEU A 213 -7.27 -2.99 2.16
C LEU A 213 -7.96 -2.02 3.14
N LEU A 214 -8.06 -2.34 4.44
CA LEU A 214 -8.55 -1.41 5.45
C LEU A 214 -7.64 -0.17 5.59
N SER A 215 -6.32 -0.32 5.43
CA SER A 215 -5.41 0.83 5.42
C SER A 215 -5.60 1.69 4.17
N ALA A 216 -5.84 1.07 3.00
CA ALA A 216 -6.21 1.79 1.79
C ALA A 216 -7.58 2.48 1.91
N GLU A 217 -8.54 1.83 2.58
CA GLU A 217 -9.86 2.38 2.89
C GLU A 217 -9.76 3.67 3.71
N TYR A 218 -8.87 3.72 4.73
CA TYR A 218 -8.59 4.94 5.47
C TYR A 218 -8.14 6.09 4.54
N LEU A 219 -7.18 5.84 3.68
CA LEU A 219 -6.67 6.83 2.75
C LEU A 219 -7.76 7.38 1.83
N LEU A 220 -8.55 6.49 1.21
CA LEU A 220 -9.65 6.85 0.32
C LEU A 220 -10.75 7.60 1.05
N LYS A 221 -11.17 7.12 2.23
CA LYS A 221 -12.23 7.75 3.04
C LYS A 221 -11.87 9.17 3.47
N TYR A 222 -10.59 9.43 3.69
CA TYR A 222 -10.10 10.76 4.08
C TYR A 222 -9.71 11.65 2.90
N GLY A 223 -9.80 11.18 1.65
CA GLY A 223 -9.75 12.04 0.47
C GLY A 223 -8.57 11.82 -0.48
N SER A 224 -7.70 10.82 -0.25
CA SER A 224 -6.65 10.50 -1.23
C SER A 224 -7.25 10.27 -2.61
N SER A 225 -6.66 10.88 -3.64
CA SER A 225 -7.17 10.80 -5.01
C SER A 225 -6.92 9.45 -5.67
N GLU A 226 -5.81 8.81 -5.34
CA GLU A 226 -5.35 7.56 -5.93
C GLU A 226 -4.55 6.74 -4.91
N ILE A 227 -4.71 5.42 -4.94
CA ILE A 227 -3.95 4.50 -4.12
C ILE A 227 -3.21 3.49 -5.00
N ILE A 228 -1.95 3.24 -4.67
CA ILE A 228 -1.15 2.15 -5.21
C ILE A 228 -0.82 1.22 -4.05
N LEU A 229 -1.25 -0.03 -4.15
CA LEU A 229 -0.88 -1.08 -3.21
C LEU A 229 0.52 -1.58 -3.55
N CYS A 230 1.42 -1.73 -2.56
CA CYS A 230 2.79 -2.21 -2.81
C CYS A 230 3.13 -3.38 -1.87
N GLU A 231 3.25 -4.57 -2.46
CA GLU A 231 3.70 -5.77 -1.77
C GLU A 231 5.22 -5.74 -1.58
N ARG A 232 5.74 -6.12 -0.39
CA ARG A 232 7.17 -6.05 -0.08
C ARG A 232 7.74 -7.25 0.69
N GLY A 233 7.02 -8.38 0.73
CA GLY A 233 7.38 -9.58 1.47
C GLY A 233 6.93 -9.58 2.93
N ASP A 234 7.03 -10.75 3.56
CA ASP A 234 6.57 -10.99 4.93
C ASP A 234 7.67 -10.82 5.98
N GLY A 235 8.92 -10.56 5.56
CA GLY A 235 10.06 -10.40 6.45
C GLY A 235 11.17 -9.54 5.87
N ILE A 236 12.35 -9.64 6.48
CA ILE A 236 13.61 -9.06 6.03
C ILE A 236 14.55 -10.24 5.73
N GLY A 237 15.02 -10.33 4.48
CA GLY A 237 15.92 -11.38 4.02
C GLY A 237 15.26 -12.43 3.13
N SER A 238 16.06 -13.39 2.66
CA SER A 238 15.69 -14.38 1.64
C SER A 238 14.57 -15.33 2.04
N GLU A 239 14.35 -15.52 3.32
CA GLU A 239 13.31 -16.42 3.84
C GLU A 239 11.88 -15.91 3.60
N PHE A 240 11.73 -14.63 3.28
CA PHE A 240 10.42 -13.99 3.12
C PHE A 240 10.35 -13.14 1.84
N PRO A 241 10.41 -13.78 0.67
CA PRO A 241 10.35 -13.08 -0.61
C PRO A 241 9.03 -12.33 -0.79
N VAL A 242 8.92 -11.54 -1.85
CA VAL A 242 7.62 -10.96 -2.28
C VAL A 242 6.55 -12.04 -2.26
N ASN A 243 5.45 -11.79 -1.57
CA ASN A 243 4.36 -12.75 -1.46
C ASN A 243 3.49 -12.69 -2.72
N LEU A 244 3.76 -13.62 -3.66
CA LEU A 244 3.08 -13.68 -4.95
C LEU A 244 1.59 -14.00 -4.82
N ASP A 245 1.20 -14.80 -3.82
CA ASP A 245 -0.21 -15.09 -3.54
C ASP A 245 -0.94 -13.85 -3.01
N MET A 246 -0.26 -12.99 -2.27
CA MET A 246 -0.81 -11.71 -1.82
C MET A 246 -1.07 -10.77 -3.00
N ILE A 247 -0.16 -10.71 -3.98
CA ILE A 247 -0.37 -9.96 -5.23
C ILE A 247 -1.63 -10.47 -5.94
N ARG A 248 -1.75 -11.78 -6.15
CA ARG A 248 -2.94 -12.38 -6.77
C ARG A 248 -4.22 -12.11 -5.97
N ALA A 249 -4.15 -12.22 -4.66
CA ALA A 249 -5.29 -11.97 -3.80
C ALA A 249 -5.74 -10.50 -3.88
N ALA A 250 -4.81 -9.54 -3.92
CA ALA A 250 -5.12 -8.13 -4.11
C ALA A 250 -5.79 -7.90 -5.49
N LEU A 251 -5.17 -8.34 -6.57
CA LEU A 251 -5.69 -8.21 -7.94
C LEU A 251 -7.08 -8.83 -8.13
N LYS A 252 -7.41 -9.88 -7.38
CA LYS A 252 -8.74 -10.52 -7.41
C LYS A 252 -9.81 -9.73 -6.66
N ASN A 253 -9.45 -8.97 -5.64
CA ASN A 253 -10.39 -8.34 -4.72
C ASN A 253 -10.52 -6.82 -4.89
N THR A 254 -9.63 -6.19 -5.67
CA THR A 254 -9.68 -4.75 -5.96
C THR A 254 -9.12 -4.47 -7.35
N GLU A 255 -9.55 -3.36 -7.96
CA GLU A 255 -8.91 -2.83 -9.18
C GLU A 255 -7.85 -1.77 -8.87
N LEU A 256 -7.49 -1.53 -7.60
CA LEU A 256 -6.35 -0.67 -7.27
C LEU A 256 -5.07 -1.22 -7.91
N PRO A 257 -4.17 -0.37 -8.44
CA PRO A 257 -2.88 -0.82 -8.94
C PRO A 257 -2.09 -1.55 -7.86
N VAL A 258 -1.51 -2.72 -8.21
CA VAL A 258 -0.72 -3.55 -7.31
C VAL A 258 0.72 -3.57 -7.78
N PHE A 259 1.62 -3.00 -7.01
CA PHE A 259 3.07 -2.97 -7.24
C PHE A 259 3.78 -3.98 -6.33
N ALA A 260 5.01 -4.31 -6.67
CA ALA A 260 5.91 -5.05 -5.81
C ALA A 260 7.20 -4.26 -5.51
N ASP A 261 7.71 -4.43 -4.30
CA ASP A 261 9.04 -3.97 -3.87
C ASP A 261 9.94 -5.18 -3.64
N PRO A 262 10.68 -5.63 -4.64
CA PRO A 262 11.51 -6.82 -4.54
C PRO A 262 12.78 -6.59 -3.71
N CYS A 263 13.26 -5.35 -3.60
CA CYS A 263 14.53 -5.05 -2.95
C CYS A 263 14.50 -5.26 -1.43
N HIS A 264 13.36 -4.95 -0.79
CA HIS A 264 13.23 -5.10 0.67
C HIS A 264 12.87 -6.52 1.12
N SER A 265 12.68 -7.45 0.20
CA SER A 265 12.31 -8.84 0.48
C SER A 265 13.39 -9.86 0.08
N ALA A 266 14.40 -9.44 -0.69
CA ALA A 266 15.40 -10.33 -1.26
C ALA A 266 16.78 -10.20 -0.55
N GLU A 267 17.57 -11.25 -0.56
CA GLU A 267 18.99 -11.20 -0.17
C GLU A 267 19.88 -10.90 -1.37
N GLY A 268 20.10 -9.61 -1.62
CA GLY A 268 20.98 -9.12 -2.65
C GLY A 268 20.30 -8.84 -3.99
N ALA A 269 20.99 -8.12 -4.85
CA ALA A 269 20.47 -7.58 -6.10
C ALA A 269 20.00 -8.65 -7.11
N SER A 270 20.65 -9.83 -7.15
CA SER A 270 20.24 -10.92 -8.04
C SER A 270 18.89 -11.47 -7.63
N ALA A 271 18.72 -11.81 -6.35
CA ALA A 271 17.45 -12.31 -5.83
C ALA A 271 16.32 -11.27 -5.97
N ALA A 272 16.65 -9.98 -5.84
CA ALA A 272 15.70 -8.89 -6.10
C ALA A 272 15.26 -8.84 -7.58
N THR A 273 16.16 -9.14 -8.51
CA THR A 273 15.81 -9.22 -9.94
C THR A 273 14.87 -10.39 -10.23
N ASP A 274 15.13 -11.56 -9.66
CA ASP A 274 14.25 -12.73 -9.81
C ASP A 274 12.87 -12.49 -9.18
N ALA A 275 12.83 -11.88 -8.00
CA ALA A 275 11.58 -11.49 -7.34
C ALA A 275 10.79 -10.46 -8.17
N ALA A 276 11.46 -9.50 -8.81
CA ALA A 276 10.85 -8.54 -9.72
C ALA A 276 10.19 -9.22 -10.93
N VAL A 277 10.92 -10.12 -11.59
CA VAL A 277 10.41 -10.88 -12.75
C VAL A 277 9.19 -11.71 -12.34
N ASN A 278 9.27 -12.42 -11.21
CA ASN A 278 8.17 -13.22 -10.70
C ASN A 278 6.95 -12.38 -10.36
N ALA A 279 7.11 -11.24 -9.68
CA ALA A 279 6.01 -10.35 -9.35
C ALA A 279 5.26 -9.84 -10.60
N LEU A 280 6.00 -9.45 -11.65
CA LEU A 280 5.42 -9.04 -12.94
C LEU A 280 4.70 -10.20 -13.64
N ALA A 281 5.27 -11.41 -13.61
CA ALA A 281 4.65 -12.61 -14.19
C ALA A 281 3.34 -12.98 -13.45
N PHE A 282 3.25 -12.67 -12.15
CA PHE A 282 2.04 -12.88 -11.34
C PHE A 282 1.02 -11.74 -11.45
N GLY A 283 1.29 -10.76 -12.29
CA GLY A 283 0.33 -9.72 -12.67
C GLY A 283 0.52 -8.37 -12.00
N ALA A 284 1.60 -8.16 -11.22
CA ALA A 284 1.88 -6.84 -10.67
C ALA A 284 1.87 -5.77 -11.76
N ASP A 285 1.25 -4.62 -11.48
CA ASP A 285 1.11 -3.50 -12.42
C ASP A 285 2.39 -2.67 -12.53
N GLY A 286 3.29 -2.82 -11.59
CA GLY A 286 4.56 -2.13 -11.57
C GLY A 286 5.46 -2.57 -10.43
N LEU A 287 6.62 -1.93 -10.39
CA LEU A 287 7.65 -2.20 -9.40
C LEU A 287 8.13 -0.91 -8.73
N LEU A 288 8.44 -1.01 -7.44
CA LEU A 288 9.17 0.01 -6.69
C LEU A 288 10.57 -0.53 -6.38
N ILE A 289 11.58 -0.05 -7.09
CA ILE A 289 12.93 -0.64 -7.09
C ILE A 289 13.96 0.30 -6.46
N GLU A 290 14.83 -0.25 -5.62
CA GLU A 290 16.06 0.41 -5.23
C GLU A 290 17.11 0.21 -6.32
N ALA A 291 17.53 1.32 -6.95
CA ALA A 291 18.56 1.30 -7.97
C ALA A 291 19.49 2.50 -7.87
N GLU A 292 20.79 2.24 -8.04
CA GLU A 292 21.85 3.24 -8.00
C GLU A 292 22.93 2.97 -9.05
N ILE A 293 23.68 4.01 -9.40
CA ILE A 293 24.87 3.88 -10.26
C ILE A 293 25.93 3.02 -9.56
N ASN A 294 26.11 3.23 -8.27
CA ASN A 294 27.12 2.53 -7.46
C ASN A 294 26.56 2.07 -6.12
N PRO A 295 25.84 0.94 -6.07
CA PRO A 295 25.18 0.43 -4.86
C PRO A 295 26.12 0.25 -3.65
N HIS A 296 27.39 -0.04 -3.88
CA HIS A 296 28.38 -0.22 -2.81
C HIS A 296 28.71 1.06 -2.04
N LYS A 297 28.39 2.23 -2.60
CA LYS A 297 28.55 3.55 -1.94
C LYS A 297 27.29 4.04 -1.25
N ALA A 298 26.17 3.32 -1.37
CA ALA A 298 24.90 3.70 -0.77
C ALA A 298 25.01 3.77 0.76
N LYS A 299 24.47 4.84 1.35
CA LYS A 299 24.39 4.97 2.82
C LYS A 299 23.36 4.04 3.46
N THR A 300 22.43 3.53 2.66
CA THR A 300 21.34 2.65 3.10
C THR A 300 21.12 1.54 2.10
N ASP A 301 20.91 0.33 2.59
CA ASP A 301 20.43 -0.87 1.87
C ASP A 301 21.18 -1.25 0.56
N GLY A 302 22.42 -0.75 0.38
CA GLY A 302 23.22 -0.95 -0.84
C GLY A 302 23.40 -2.42 -1.26
N ARG A 303 23.33 -3.36 -0.31
CA ARG A 303 23.41 -4.81 -0.58
C ARG A 303 22.22 -5.31 -1.42
N HIS A 304 21.05 -4.69 -1.26
CA HIS A 304 19.80 -5.08 -1.93
C HIS A 304 19.48 -4.20 -3.15
N THR A 305 20.28 -3.15 -3.35
CA THR A 305 20.10 -2.15 -4.39
C THR A 305 20.64 -2.69 -5.73
N MET A 306 19.83 -2.61 -6.78
CA MET A 306 20.23 -2.97 -8.15
C MET A 306 21.18 -1.90 -8.72
N THR A 307 21.97 -2.28 -9.70
CA THR A 307 22.62 -1.27 -10.55
C THR A 307 21.62 -0.68 -11.55
N VAL A 308 21.86 0.54 -12.00
CA VAL A 308 21.03 1.16 -13.08
C VAL A 308 21.05 0.30 -14.36
N GLN A 309 22.19 -0.35 -14.67
CA GLN A 309 22.32 -1.25 -15.81
C GLN A 309 21.41 -2.49 -15.69
N SER A 310 21.37 -3.13 -14.51
CA SER A 310 20.47 -4.26 -14.26
C SER A 310 18.99 -3.86 -14.35
N LEU A 311 18.66 -2.68 -13.85
CA LEU A 311 17.33 -2.11 -13.99
C LEU A 311 16.97 -1.86 -15.46
N ALA A 312 17.86 -1.25 -16.24
CA ALA A 312 17.64 -0.98 -17.66
C ALA A 312 17.37 -2.28 -18.45
N ALA A 313 18.12 -3.34 -18.15
CA ALA A 313 17.89 -4.66 -18.74
C ALA A 313 16.50 -5.22 -18.39
N LEU A 314 16.11 -5.13 -17.10
CA LEU A 314 14.79 -5.56 -16.61
C LEU A 314 13.65 -4.79 -17.30
N ILE A 315 13.76 -3.46 -17.40
CA ILE A 315 12.76 -2.62 -18.06
C ILE A 315 12.61 -2.99 -19.52
N LYS A 316 13.73 -3.14 -20.25
CA LYS A 316 13.73 -3.51 -21.67
C LYS A 316 13.04 -4.85 -21.93
N ASP A 317 13.17 -5.80 -21.01
CA ASP A 317 12.61 -7.15 -21.15
C ASP A 317 11.13 -7.22 -20.72
N LYS A 318 10.64 -6.32 -19.86
CA LYS A 318 9.33 -6.44 -19.20
C LYS A 318 8.35 -5.29 -19.48
N LYS A 319 8.78 -4.21 -20.12
CA LYS A 319 7.94 -3.09 -20.52
C LYS A 319 7.30 -3.33 -21.86
#